data_fa9d7d185b94aef19309a945a8d9e1ea
#
_entry.id   fa9d7d185b94aef19309a945a8d9e1ea
#
_cell.length_a   1.000
_cell.length_b   1.000
_cell.length_c   1.000
_cell.angle_alpha   90.00
_cell.angle_beta   90.00
_cell.angle_gamma   90.00
#
_symmetry.space_group_name_H-M   'P 1'
#
loop_
_entity.id
_entity.type
_entity.pdbx_description
1 polymer ?
#
loop_
_entity_poly.entity_id
_entity_poly.type
_entity_poly.pdbx_seq_one_letter_code
_entity_poly.pdbx_strand_id
1 'polypeptide(L)'
;AKSHNFSGTLLSDQNGHWYECQNEGCNQTSAKEAHVSSGAATEDKAETCTVCGYTINPPLNHEHARNLRSVGAVAATCTTEGHKAYYRCSCGMLFSDAAAQHETTVAEITIPATGHSYGTPAYTWSEDNLTCTAVRTCEICRDQESETETAVTQVTPKDGCKSPETTLYTVTFAGSAFAAQTKAVVTKEADAHTPSEWIVDKKATT
;
A
#
# COMPACT_ATOMS: atom_id res chain seq x y z
N ALA A 1 21.73 -4.68 -19.06
CA ALA A 1 20.43 -4.01 -18.95
C ALA A 1 19.35 -5.08 -18.97
N LYS A 2 18.36 -5.03 -18.04
CA LYS A 2 17.20 -5.93 -18.08
C LYS A 2 16.32 -5.53 -19.26
N SER A 3 15.86 -6.48 -20.05
CA SER A 3 14.91 -6.22 -21.13
C SER A 3 13.56 -5.78 -20.55
N HIS A 4 12.91 -4.84 -21.23
CA HIS A 4 11.56 -4.42 -20.85
C HIS A 4 10.53 -5.49 -21.23
N ASN A 5 9.51 -5.68 -20.41
CA ASN A 5 8.37 -6.54 -20.70
C ASN A 5 7.13 -5.68 -21.01
N PHE A 6 6.79 -5.60 -22.27
CA PHE A 6 5.62 -4.83 -22.80
C PHE A 6 4.44 -5.75 -23.14
N SER A 7 4.10 -6.71 -22.25
CA SER A 7 3.00 -7.65 -22.46
C SER A 7 1.73 -7.32 -21.64
N GLY A 8 1.70 -6.14 -21.02
CA GLY A 8 0.63 -5.73 -20.14
C GLY A 8 -0.59 -5.12 -20.86
N THR A 9 -1.31 -4.28 -20.14
CA THR A 9 -2.48 -3.57 -20.64
C THR A 9 -2.08 -2.60 -21.76
N LEU A 10 -2.83 -2.64 -22.87
CA LEU A 10 -2.68 -1.70 -23.97
C LEU A 10 -3.31 -0.37 -23.59
N LEU A 11 -2.53 0.68 -23.58
CA LEU A 11 -2.95 2.06 -23.36
C LEU A 11 -3.12 2.80 -24.68
N SER A 12 -3.96 3.81 -24.70
CA SER A 12 -4.18 4.62 -25.89
C SER A 12 -4.59 6.05 -25.58
N ASP A 13 -4.27 6.97 -26.49
CA ASP A 13 -4.74 8.34 -26.53
C ASP A 13 -5.03 8.75 -27.98
N GLN A 14 -5.34 10.02 -28.22
CA GLN A 14 -5.63 10.55 -29.56
C GLN A 14 -4.49 10.38 -30.60
N ASN A 15 -3.27 10.11 -30.15
CA ASN A 15 -2.07 10.05 -31.02
C ASN A 15 -1.59 8.61 -31.27
N GLY A 16 -2.21 7.60 -30.63
CA GLY A 16 -1.82 6.21 -30.80
C GLY A 16 -2.01 5.34 -29.57
N HIS A 17 -1.40 4.16 -29.60
CA HIS A 17 -1.46 3.20 -28.51
C HIS A 17 -0.08 2.62 -28.20
N TRP A 18 0.10 2.15 -26.94
CA TRP A 18 1.38 1.62 -26.45
C TRP A 18 1.16 0.70 -25.24
N TYR A 19 2.19 -0.03 -24.84
CA TYR A 19 2.21 -0.85 -23.65
C TYR A 19 3.11 -0.24 -22.56
N GLU A 20 2.74 -0.40 -21.31
CA GLU A 20 3.62 -0.13 -20.16
C GLU A 20 4.50 -1.34 -19.85
N CYS A 21 5.70 -1.06 -19.36
CA CYS A 21 6.61 -2.12 -18.88
C CYS A 21 6.04 -2.73 -17.60
N GLN A 22 5.90 -4.06 -17.58
CA GLN A 22 5.37 -4.82 -16.45
C GLN A 22 6.45 -5.19 -15.40
N ASN A 23 7.70 -4.81 -15.62
CA ASN A 23 8.76 -5.07 -14.64
C ASN A 23 8.60 -4.10 -13.46
N GLU A 24 8.71 -4.63 -12.25
CA GLU A 24 8.61 -3.86 -11.01
C GLU A 24 9.60 -2.66 -11.00
N GLY A 25 9.09 -1.48 -10.68
CA GLY A 25 9.86 -0.22 -10.66
C GLY A 25 10.23 0.33 -12.04
N CYS A 26 9.68 -0.21 -13.13
CA CYS A 26 9.93 0.26 -14.49
C CYS A 26 8.80 1.16 -14.99
N ASN A 27 9.09 2.43 -15.26
CA ASN A 27 8.13 3.41 -15.79
C ASN A 27 8.31 3.62 -17.31
N GLN A 28 8.87 2.65 -18.03
CA GLN A 28 9.09 2.75 -19.47
C GLN A 28 7.86 2.25 -20.25
N THR A 29 7.60 2.88 -21.38
CA THR A 29 6.55 2.47 -22.32
C THR A 29 7.17 1.92 -23.59
N SER A 30 6.41 1.08 -24.32
CA SER A 30 6.77 0.72 -25.70
C SER A 30 6.74 1.96 -26.59
N ALA A 31 7.29 1.85 -27.80
CA ALA A 31 7.07 2.88 -28.81
C ALA A 31 5.55 3.04 -29.04
N LYS A 32 5.11 4.29 -29.18
CA LYS A 32 3.71 4.61 -29.50
C LYS A 32 3.47 4.29 -30.98
N GLU A 33 2.50 3.42 -31.24
CA GLU A 33 2.06 3.05 -32.60
C GLU A 33 0.82 3.83 -32.99
N ALA A 34 0.70 4.23 -34.25
CA ALA A 34 -0.46 4.92 -34.74
C ALA A 34 -1.71 4.01 -34.71
N HIS A 35 -2.90 4.63 -34.58
CA HIS A 35 -4.16 3.88 -34.66
C HIS A 35 -4.34 3.23 -36.01
N VAL A 36 -4.81 1.99 -36.02
CA VAL A 36 -5.21 1.27 -37.24
C VAL A 36 -6.71 1.40 -37.39
N SER A 37 -7.14 2.15 -38.40
CA SER A 37 -8.57 2.42 -38.66
C SER A 37 -9.36 1.13 -38.94
N SER A 38 -10.57 1.04 -38.40
CA SER A 38 -11.55 0.00 -38.71
C SER A 38 -12.35 0.29 -40.00
N GLY A 39 -12.06 1.39 -40.65
CA GLY A 39 -12.81 1.98 -41.73
C GLY A 39 -13.45 3.30 -41.32
N ALA A 40 -13.71 4.19 -42.28
CA ALA A 40 -14.27 5.53 -42.02
C ALA A 40 -15.58 5.45 -41.20
N ALA A 41 -15.82 6.46 -40.36
CA ALA A 41 -17.07 6.60 -39.64
C ALA A 41 -18.27 6.71 -40.62
N THR A 42 -19.39 6.08 -40.24
CA THR A 42 -20.66 6.18 -40.96
C THR A 42 -21.70 6.90 -40.07
N GLU A 43 -22.93 7.05 -40.50
CA GLU A 43 -23.99 7.66 -39.69
C GLU A 43 -24.24 6.90 -38.39
N ASP A 44 -24.14 5.56 -38.42
CA ASP A 44 -24.44 4.69 -37.26
C ASP A 44 -23.21 4.05 -36.60
N LYS A 45 -22.02 4.21 -37.18
CA LYS A 45 -20.83 3.53 -36.75
C LYS A 45 -19.63 4.45 -36.64
N ALA A 46 -19.01 4.48 -35.49
CA ALA A 46 -17.74 5.16 -35.27
C ALA A 46 -16.59 4.49 -36.02
N GLU A 47 -15.62 5.26 -36.44
CA GLU A 47 -14.30 4.76 -36.80
C GLU A 47 -13.51 4.45 -35.51
N THR A 48 -13.07 3.23 -35.36
CA THR A 48 -12.32 2.79 -34.17
C THR A 48 -10.97 2.22 -34.56
N CYS A 49 -10.02 2.22 -33.65
CA CYS A 49 -8.78 1.47 -33.83
C CYS A 49 -9.05 -0.02 -33.69
N THR A 50 -8.62 -0.83 -34.65
CA THR A 50 -8.80 -2.29 -34.65
C THR A 50 -7.92 -2.98 -33.60
N VAL A 51 -6.88 -2.30 -33.07
CA VAL A 51 -5.93 -2.84 -32.09
C VAL A 51 -6.34 -2.51 -30.67
N CYS A 52 -6.64 -1.25 -30.37
CA CYS A 52 -6.91 -0.79 -29.01
C CYS A 52 -8.36 -0.36 -28.74
N GLY A 53 -9.22 -0.36 -29.77
CA GLY A 53 -10.63 0.05 -29.65
C GLY A 53 -10.86 1.55 -29.49
N TYR A 54 -9.81 2.39 -29.55
CA TYR A 54 -9.95 3.84 -29.46
C TYR A 54 -10.85 4.39 -30.56
N THR A 55 -11.79 5.29 -30.22
CA THR A 55 -12.66 5.95 -31.21
C THR A 55 -11.88 7.06 -31.92
N ILE A 56 -11.55 6.85 -33.17
CA ILE A 56 -10.82 7.81 -34.04
C ILE A 56 -11.76 8.93 -34.48
N ASN A 57 -12.92 8.56 -35.00
CA ASN A 57 -13.97 9.49 -35.38
C ASN A 57 -15.34 8.95 -34.90
N PRO A 58 -16.19 9.81 -34.29
CA PRO A 58 -17.56 9.43 -33.96
C PRO A 58 -18.40 9.19 -35.20
N PRO A 59 -19.59 8.55 -35.09
CA PRO A 59 -20.53 8.43 -36.18
C PRO A 59 -20.91 9.80 -36.76
N LEU A 60 -21.05 9.88 -38.08
CA LEU A 60 -21.51 11.07 -38.76
C LEU A 60 -22.98 11.34 -38.39
N ASN A 61 -23.32 12.59 -38.08
CA ASN A 61 -24.67 13.01 -37.64
C ASN A 61 -25.19 12.34 -36.34
N HIS A 62 -24.29 11.84 -35.51
CA HIS A 62 -24.66 11.21 -34.25
C HIS A 62 -25.08 12.23 -33.18
N GLU A 63 -26.36 12.24 -32.79
CA GLU A 63 -26.85 13.03 -31.65
C GLU A 63 -26.49 12.37 -30.35
N HIS A 64 -25.41 12.82 -29.71
CA HIS A 64 -24.92 12.24 -28.43
C HIS A 64 -26.00 12.21 -27.35
N ALA A 65 -26.74 13.31 -27.16
CA ALA A 65 -27.76 13.45 -26.14
C ALA A 65 -28.83 12.37 -26.15
N ARG A 66 -29.16 11.82 -27.32
CA ARG A 66 -30.16 10.75 -27.49
C ARG A 66 -29.63 9.35 -27.23
N ASN A 67 -28.30 9.22 -27.23
CA ASN A 67 -27.61 7.92 -27.16
C ASN A 67 -26.76 7.77 -25.87
N LEU A 68 -27.07 8.57 -24.84
CA LEU A 68 -26.36 8.53 -23.57
C LEU A 68 -26.90 7.44 -22.64
N ARG A 69 -25.97 6.77 -21.99
CA ARG A 69 -26.24 5.91 -20.83
C ARG A 69 -25.58 6.57 -19.61
N SER A 70 -26.34 6.76 -18.56
CA SER A 70 -25.85 7.20 -17.26
C SER A 70 -25.01 6.10 -16.61
N VAL A 71 -23.87 6.46 -16.07
CA VAL A 71 -23.00 5.62 -15.22
C VAL A 71 -22.88 6.32 -13.87
N GLY A 72 -23.32 5.62 -12.80
CA GLY A 72 -23.29 6.15 -11.45
C GLY A 72 -21.85 6.29 -10.94
N ALA A 73 -21.63 7.14 -9.95
CA ALA A 73 -20.34 7.27 -9.30
C ALA A 73 -19.99 5.99 -8.52
N VAL A 74 -18.71 5.63 -8.53
CA VAL A 74 -18.13 4.57 -7.69
C VAL A 74 -17.03 5.18 -6.85
N ALA A 75 -17.12 5.02 -5.53
CA ALA A 75 -16.09 5.52 -4.64
C ALA A 75 -14.78 4.72 -4.81
N ALA A 76 -13.65 5.40 -4.73
CA ALA A 76 -12.36 4.73 -4.63
C ALA A 76 -12.24 3.99 -3.29
N THR A 77 -11.50 2.89 -3.30
CA THR A 77 -11.10 2.17 -2.08
C THR A 77 -9.61 2.38 -1.81
N CYS A 78 -9.07 1.70 -0.81
CA CYS A 78 -7.63 1.77 -0.54
C CYS A 78 -6.79 1.28 -1.72
N THR A 79 -7.27 0.29 -2.47
CA THR A 79 -6.50 -0.40 -3.52
C THR A 79 -7.11 -0.29 -4.90
N THR A 80 -8.36 0.17 -5.01
CA THR A 80 -9.09 0.23 -6.28
C THR A 80 -9.50 1.66 -6.57
N GLU A 81 -9.29 2.09 -7.80
CA GLU A 81 -9.78 3.37 -8.28
C GLU A 81 -11.31 3.40 -8.32
N GLY A 82 -11.87 4.56 -8.10
CA GLY A 82 -13.27 4.88 -8.32
C GLY A 82 -13.48 5.76 -9.53
N HIS A 83 -14.72 6.20 -9.75
CA HIS A 83 -15.01 7.20 -10.74
C HIS A 83 -16.20 8.09 -10.34
N LYS A 84 -16.18 9.32 -10.81
CA LYS A 84 -17.32 10.24 -10.72
C LYS A 84 -18.47 9.71 -11.60
N ALA A 85 -19.69 10.15 -11.35
CA ALA A 85 -20.80 9.89 -12.25
C ALA A 85 -20.54 10.55 -13.61
N TYR A 86 -20.88 9.86 -14.68
CA TYR A 86 -20.72 10.34 -16.05
C TYR A 86 -21.78 9.73 -16.98
N TYR A 87 -21.80 10.20 -18.21
CA TYR A 87 -22.66 9.67 -19.28
C TYR A 87 -21.77 9.12 -20.39
N ARG A 88 -22.10 7.93 -20.86
CA ARG A 88 -21.39 7.29 -21.96
C ARG A 88 -22.31 7.21 -23.16
N CYS A 89 -21.84 7.76 -24.29
CA CYS A 89 -22.50 7.62 -25.55
C CYS A 89 -22.26 6.24 -26.19
N SER A 90 -23.18 5.76 -26.99
CA SER A 90 -23.00 4.50 -27.75
C SER A 90 -21.79 4.53 -28.70
N CYS A 91 -21.33 5.71 -29.13
CA CYS A 91 -20.10 5.88 -29.89
C CYS A 91 -18.81 5.79 -29.07
N GLY A 92 -18.92 5.70 -27.72
CA GLY A 92 -17.78 5.59 -26.80
C GLY A 92 -17.38 6.90 -26.12
N MET A 93 -17.85 8.06 -26.61
CA MET A 93 -17.55 9.35 -25.98
C MET A 93 -18.18 9.46 -24.58
N LEU A 94 -17.50 10.18 -23.70
CA LEU A 94 -17.92 10.40 -22.32
C LEU A 94 -18.32 11.86 -22.12
N PHE A 95 -19.35 12.08 -21.30
CA PHE A 95 -19.88 13.40 -20.98
C PHE A 95 -20.13 13.54 -19.49
N SER A 96 -19.93 14.74 -18.97
CA SER A 96 -20.23 15.06 -17.58
C SER A 96 -21.69 15.43 -17.34
N ASP A 97 -22.47 15.65 -18.41
CA ASP A 97 -23.87 16.07 -18.35
C ASP A 97 -24.77 15.27 -19.30
N ALA A 98 -26.06 15.23 -18.97
CA ALA A 98 -27.09 14.51 -19.73
C ALA A 98 -27.43 15.13 -21.09
N ALA A 99 -27.02 16.37 -21.35
CA ALA A 99 -27.26 17.07 -22.60
C ALA A 99 -26.11 16.86 -23.60
N ALA A 100 -25.05 16.13 -23.20
CA ALA A 100 -23.84 15.92 -24.00
C ALA A 100 -23.15 17.22 -24.45
N GLN A 101 -23.20 18.26 -23.62
CA GLN A 101 -22.59 19.55 -23.90
C GLN A 101 -21.14 19.64 -23.44
N HIS A 102 -20.76 18.84 -22.44
CA HIS A 102 -19.43 18.84 -21.83
C HIS A 102 -18.82 17.45 -21.93
N GLU A 103 -17.95 17.30 -22.93
CA GLU A 103 -17.11 16.11 -23.00
C GLU A 103 -16.23 15.96 -21.76
N THR A 104 -15.92 14.73 -21.40
CA THR A 104 -14.98 14.41 -20.34
C THR A 104 -14.11 13.23 -20.75
N THR A 105 -13.04 13.01 -20.03
CA THR A 105 -12.09 11.93 -20.28
C THR A 105 -12.08 10.94 -19.12
N VAL A 106 -11.58 9.72 -19.39
CA VAL A 106 -11.37 8.73 -18.32
C VAL A 106 -10.53 9.31 -17.19
N ALA A 107 -9.48 10.05 -17.51
CA ALA A 107 -8.60 10.68 -16.51
C ALA A 107 -9.34 11.69 -15.61
N GLU A 108 -10.27 12.47 -16.16
CA GLU A 108 -11.02 13.48 -15.41
C GLU A 108 -12.11 12.88 -14.51
N ILE A 109 -12.65 11.74 -14.88
CA ILE A 109 -13.66 11.04 -14.08
C ILE A 109 -13.05 10.06 -13.08
N THR A 110 -11.83 9.58 -13.30
CA THR A 110 -11.16 8.65 -12.39
C THR A 110 -10.89 9.30 -11.03
N ILE A 111 -11.20 8.56 -9.99
CA ILE A 111 -10.83 8.88 -8.60
C ILE A 111 -9.73 7.89 -8.21
N PRO A 112 -8.50 8.33 -8.02
CA PRO A 112 -7.40 7.43 -7.65
C PRO A 112 -7.70 6.63 -6.39
N ALA A 113 -7.14 5.42 -6.29
CA ALA A 113 -7.15 4.66 -5.04
C ALA A 113 -6.54 5.50 -3.90
N THR A 114 -7.15 5.44 -2.72
CA THR A 114 -6.77 6.31 -1.60
C THR A 114 -5.48 5.88 -0.91
N GLY A 115 -5.00 4.66 -1.19
CA GLY A 115 -3.95 4.03 -0.42
C GLY A 115 -4.45 3.56 0.96
N HIS A 116 -3.59 2.87 1.69
CA HIS A 116 -3.87 2.46 3.05
C HIS A 116 -3.51 3.56 4.05
N SER A 117 -4.40 3.80 5.01
CA SER A 117 -4.14 4.63 6.19
C SER A 117 -3.94 3.70 7.39
N TYR A 118 -2.70 3.31 7.64
CA TYR A 118 -2.38 2.43 8.76
C TYR A 118 -2.34 3.20 10.06
N GLY A 119 -3.01 2.64 11.08
CA GLY A 119 -2.94 3.14 12.45
C GLY A 119 -1.59 2.85 13.13
N THR A 120 -1.51 3.17 14.41
CA THR A 120 -0.32 2.91 15.23
C THR A 120 -0.02 1.40 15.30
N PRO A 121 1.23 0.97 15.06
CA PRO A 121 1.61 -0.43 15.18
C PRO A 121 1.44 -0.97 16.61
N ALA A 122 0.96 -2.20 16.71
CA ALA A 122 0.97 -3.00 17.93
C ALA A 122 2.12 -4.00 17.89
N TYR A 123 2.77 -4.21 19.05
CA TYR A 123 3.92 -5.11 19.17
C TYR A 123 3.62 -6.21 20.18
N THR A 124 3.88 -7.44 19.79
CA THR A 124 3.65 -8.62 20.64
C THR A 124 4.92 -9.47 20.70
N TRP A 125 5.44 -9.67 21.90
CA TRP A 125 6.57 -10.56 22.16
C TRP A 125 6.09 -11.99 22.34
N SER A 126 6.88 -12.96 21.83
CA SER A 126 6.70 -14.37 22.15
C SER A 126 6.88 -14.63 23.65
N GLU A 127 6.38 -15.75 24.15
CA GLU A 127 6.49 -16.13 25.57
C GLU A 127 7.95 -16.26 26.02
N ASP A 128 8.82 -16.75 25.15
CA ASP A 128 10.26 -16.88 25.37
C ASP A 128 11.05 -15.59 25.13
N ASN A 129 10.39 -14.53 24.68
CA ASN A 129 10.96 -13.22 24.29
C ASN A 129 11.97 -13.28 23.14
N LEU A 130 12.05 -14.40 22.40
CA LEU A 130 13.01 -14.54 21.30
C LEU A 130 12.53 -13.91 19.99
N THR A 131 11.24 -13.63 19.86
CA THR A 131 10.69 -12.94 18.71
C THR A 131 9.73 -11.83 19.11
N CYS A 132 9.60 -10.82 18.26
CA CYS A 132 8.57 -9.79 18.39
C CYS A 132 7.85 -9.63 17.07
N THR A 133 6.53 -9.67 17.09
CA THR A 133 5.66 -9.42 15.96
C THR A 133 5.09 -8.01 16.05
N ALA A 134 5.30 -7.22 15.01
CA ALA A 134 4.67 -5.93 14.81
C ALA A 134 3.49 -6.09 13.85
N VAL A 135 2.36 -5.47 14.14
CA VAL A 135 1.16 -5.47 13.29
C VAL A 135 0.59 -4.07 13.24
N ARG A 136 0.27 -3.59 12.04
CA ARG A 136 -0.55 -2.38 11.88
C ARG A 136 -1.73 -2.67 10.97
N THR A 137 -2.85 -2.04 11.28
CA THR A 137 -4.12 -2.27 10.59
C THR A 137 -4.57 -0.99 9.89
N CYS A 138 -4.98 -1.10 8.64
CA CYS A 138 -5.58 0.01 7.93
C CYS A 138 -6.92 0.39 8.57
N GLU A 139 -7.08 1.65 8.92
CA GLU A 139 -8.28 2.16 9.58
C GLU A 139 -9.52 2.13 8.67
N ILE A 140 -9.30 2.15 7.35
CA ILE A 140 -10.36 2.22 6.34
C ILE A 140 -10.83 0.81 5.94
N CYS A 141 -9.93 -0.04 5.46
CA CYS A 141 -10.28 -1.35 4.87
C CYS A 141 -9.97 -2.54 5.79
N ARG A 142 -9.31 -2.32 6.93
CA ARG A 142 -8.89 -3.35 7.89
C ARG A 142 -7.81 -4.31 7.38
N ASP A 143 -7.20 -3.98 6.26
CA ASP A 143 -6.01 -4.69 5.79
C ASP A 143 -4.88 -4.61 6.83
N GLN A 144 -4.11 -5.67 6.96
CA GLN A 144 -3.05 -5.77 7.97
C GLN A 144 -1.69 -5.95 7.31
N GLU A 145 -0.74 -5.20 7.80
CA GLU A 145 0.67 -5.39 7.53
C GLU A 145 1.35 -5.87 8.80
N SER A 146 2.17 -6.91 8.69
CA SER A 146 2.85 -7.51 9.83
C SER A 146 4.27 -7.93 9.49
N GLU A 147 5.15 -7.83 10.48
CA GLU A 147 6.54 -8.26 10.40
C GLU A 147 6.92 -8.94 11.72
N THR A 148 7.66 -10.05 11.65
CA THR A 148 8.13 -10.77 12.84
C THR A 148 9.65 -10.90 12.74
N GLU A 149 10.33 -10.43 13.79
CA GLU A 149 11.78 -10.43 13.84
C GLU A 149 12.31 -11.11 15.10
N THR A 150 13.53 -11.63 14.99
CA THR A 150 14.23 -12.30 16.10
C THR A 150 14.97 -11.29 16.94
N ALA A 151 14.90 -11.47 18.27
CA ALA A 151 15.59 -10.60 19.21
C ALA A 151 17.09 -10.91 19.29
N VAL A 152 17.89 -9.85 19.31
CA VAL A 152 19.27 -9.90 19.76
C VAL A 152 19.29 -9.75 21.27
N THR A 153 20.02 -10.62 21.97
CA THR A 153 20.07 -10.65 23.44
C THR A 153 21.38 -10.11 23.97
N GLN A 154 21.29 -9.34 25.04
CA GLN A 154 22.45 -8.89 25.84
C GLN A 154 22.20 -9.20 27.31
N VAL A 155 23.08 -10.03 27.93
CA VAL A 155 22.99 -10.40 29.32
C VAL A 155 23.87 -9.47 30.15
N THR A 156 23.27 -8.89 31.19
CA THR A 156 24.01 -8.20 32.27
C THR A 156 24.04 -9.17 33.47
N PRO A 157 25.22 -9.69 33.84
CA PRO A 157 25.34 -10.64 34.96
C PRO A 157 24.91 -10.03 36.29
N LYS A 158 24.42 -10.86 37.21
CA LYS A 158 24.13 -10.43 38.57
C LYS A 158 25.40 -10.00 39.32
N ASP A 159 25.27 -9.04 40.22
CA ASP A 159 26.35 -8.59 41.13
C ASP A 159 25.99 -8.92 42.60
N GLY A 160 26.11 -10.18 42.94
CA GLY A 160 25.78 -10.68 44.29
C GLY A 160 24.37 -10.27 44.74
N CYS A 161 24.30 -9.63 45.91
CA CYS A 161 23.04 -9.08 46.44
C CYS A 161 22.72 -7.65 45.95
N LYS A 162 23.56 -7.02 45.09
CA LYS A 162 23.36 -5.64 44.65
C LYS A 162 22.43 -5.54 43.46
N SER A 163 22.55 -6.46 42.51
CA SER A 163 21.72 -6.42 41.30
C SER A 163 21.41 -7.82 40.77
N PRO A 164 20.20 -8.02 40.22
CA PRO A 164 19.83 -9.26 39.53
C PRO A 164 20.55 -9.40 38.20
N GLU A 165 20.58 -10.61 37.65
CA GLU A 165 20.91 -10.84 36.26
C GLU A 165 19.73 -10.37 35.38
N THR A 166 20.05 -9.58 34.38
CA THR A 166 19.03 -9.05 33.46
C THR A 166 19.42 -9.36 32.02
N THR A 167 18.48 -9.89 31.24
CA THR A 167 18.64 -10.04 29.81
C THR A 167 17.84 -8.95 29.10
N LEU A 168 18.52 -8.16 28.28
CA LEU A 168 17.92 -7.19 27.37
C LEU A 168 17.70 -7.87 26.00
N TYR A 169 16.49 -7.89 25.55
CA TYR A 169 16.06 -8.31 24.22
C TYR A 169 15.86 -7.09 23.36
N THR A 170 16.44 -7.07 22.16
CA THR A 170 16.30 -5.96 21.19
C THR A 170 15.89 -6.53 19.84
N VAL A 171 14.83 -5.99 19.25
CA VAL A 171 14.34 -6.33 17.92
C VAL A 171 14.39 -5.08 17.04
N THR A 172 14.90 -5.25 15.83
CA THR A 172 14.89 -4.21 14.80
C THR A 172 14.19 -4.75 13.57
N PHE A 173 13.13 -4.09 13.15
CA PHE A 173 12.36 -4.46 11.98
C PHE A 173 13.01 -3.93 10.71
N ALA A 174 12.90 -4.69 9.60
CA ALA A 174 13.43 -4.28 8.31
C ALA A 174 12.61 -3.15 7.68
N GLY A 175 11.29 -3.20 7.86
CA GLY A 175 10.36 -2.19 7.38
C GLY A 175 10.43 -0.89 8.20
N SER A 176 10.58 0.25 7.54
CA SER A 176 10.59 1.58 8.21
C SER A 176 9.26 1.93 8.90
N ALA A 177 8.23 1.12 8.69
CA ALA A 177 6.91 1.26 9.29
C ALA A 177 6.86 0.88 10.78
N PHE A 178 7.82 0.10 11.25
CA PHE A 178 7.87 -0.45 12.60
C PHE A 178 9.11 0.04 13.34
N ALA A 179 8.88 0.53 14.54
CA ALA A 179 9.97 0.99 15.41
C ALA A 179 10.65 -0.19 16.11
N ALA A 180 11.95 -0.09 16.30
CA ALA A 180 12.68 -1.07 17.12
C ALA A 180 12.08 -1.18 18.53
N GLN A 181 12.08 -2.40 19.07
CA GLN A 181 11.54 -2.70 20.38
C GLN A 181 12.62 -3.25 21.29
N THR A 182 12.52 -2.92 22.57
CA THR A 182 13.40 -3.47 23.61
C THR A 182 12.58 -3.98 24.78
N LYS A 183 13.02 -5.08 25.38
CA LYS A 183 12.41 -5.66 26.59
C LYS A 183 13.50 -6.17 27.52
N ALA A 184 13.52 -5.69 28.76
CA ALA A 184 14.42 -6.18 29.79
C ALA A 184 13.68 -7.17 30.71
N VAL A 185 14.29 -8.30 30.97
CA VAL A 185 13.74 -9.37 31.82
C VAL A 185 14.78 -9.77 32.87
N VAL A 186 14.37 -9.85 34.13
CA VAL A 186 15.20 -10.42 35.20
C VAL A 186 15.23 -11.94 34.98
N THR A 187 16.40 -12.49 34.75
CA THR A 187 16.60 -13.92 34.48
C THR A 187 17.11 -14.68 35.70
N LYS A 188 17.77 -13.98 36.66
CA LYS A 188 18.11 -14.50 37.96
C LYS A 188 18.03 -13.40 39.00
N GLU A 189 17.37 -13.66 40.09
CA GLU A 189 17.29 -12.71 41.22
C GLU A 189 18.67 -12.44 41.84
N ALA A 190 18.83 -11.28 42.46
CA ALA A 190 19.97 -10.97 43.30
C ALA A 190 20.01 -11.92 44.51
N ASP A 191 21.20 -12.17 45.01
CA ASP A 191 21.33 -13.01 46.24
C ASP A 191 20.67 -12.33 47.43
N ALA A 192 20.01 -13.11 48.27
CA ALA A 192 19.42 -12.59 49.50
C ALA A 192 20.51 -12.10 50.47
N HIS A 193 20.26 -10.97 51.12
CA HIS A 193 21.11 -10.55 52.23
C HIS A 193 20.96 -11.51 53.38
N THR A 194 22.06 -12.16 53.76
CA THR A 194 22.16 -12.81 55.07
C THR A 194 22.61 -11.75 56.09
N PRO A 195 21.79 -11.36 57.06
CA PRO A 195 22.27 -10.46 58.11
C PRO A 195 23.45 -11.10 58.82
N SER A 196 24.59 -10.43 58.83
CA SER A 196 25.68 -10.87 59.74
C SER A 196 25.17 -10.71 61.16
N GLU A 197 25.43 -11.71 62.01
CA GLU A 197 25.15 -11.59 63.46
C GLU A 197 25.77 -10.27 63.94
N TRP A 198 24.97 -9.49 64.68
CA TRP A 198 25.47 -8.30 65.35
C TRP A 198 26.50 -8.72 66.36
N ILE A 199 27.78 -8.41 66.12
CA ILE A 199 28.81 -8.54 67.17
C ILE A 199 28.58 -7.40 68.16
N VAL A 200 27.94 -7.70 69.27
CA VAL A 200 27.80 -6.78 70.37
C VAL A 200 29.17 -6.66 70.99
N ASP A 201 29.92 -5.62 70.71
CA ASP A 201 31.14 -5.28 71.41
C ASP A 201 30.78 -4.98 72.87
N LYS A 202 31.02 -5.97 73.73
CA LYS A 202 30.91 -5.75 75.17
C LYS A 202 32.02 -4.77 75.59
N LYS A 203 31.64 -3.50 75.71
CA LYS A 203 32.51 -2.51 76.34
C LYS A 203 32.88 -2.99 77.72
N ALA A 204 34.17 -3.24 77.96
CA ALA A 204 34.69 -3.56 79.28
C ALA A 204 34.40 -2.41 80.23
N THR A 205 33.64 -2.70 81.29
CA THR A 205 33.50 -1.82 82.44
C THR A 205 34.70 -2.00 83.35
N THR A 206 35.48 -0.94 83.49
CA THR A 206 36.45 -0.77 84.59
C THR A 206 35.75 -0.37 85.86
#